data_9f66d1f7a4d77054c57221c6b79b096b
#
_entry.id   9f66d1f7a4d77054c57221c6b79b096b
#
_cell.length_a   1.000
_cell.length_b   1.000
_cell.length_c   1.000
_cell.angle_alpha   90.00
_cell.angle_beta   90.00
_cell.angle_gamma   90.00
#
_symmetry.space_group_name_H-M   'P 1'
#
loop_
_entity.id
_entity.type
_entity.pdbx_description
1 polymer ?
#
loop_
_entity_poly.entity_id
_entity_poly.type
_entity_poly.pdbx_seq_one_letter_code
_entity_poly.pdbx_strand_id
1 'polypeptide(L)'
;MIKDKVSINIISSFNHANFIGLLGNNNDFKWQINDSNYNQIFQILSDRKLNIWKKKSDISLIWSTPESISPEFKKLLNHEKADKNTIKKDIDFFFNCLRTVKKNSDIIL
;
A
#
# COMPACT_ATOMS: atom_id res chain seq x y z
N MET A 1 28.40 -6.68 3.92
CA MET A 1 27.82 -6.27 5.21
C MET A 1 26.36 -6.65 5.23
N ILE A 2 25.95 -7.41 6.22
CA ILE A 2 24.56 -7.80 6.38
C ILE A 2 23.78 -6.59 6.90
N LYS A 3 22.68 -6.27 6.24
CA LYS A 3 21.82 -5.18 6.66
C LYS A 3 20.90 -5.67 7.77
N ASP A 4 21.17 -5.26 9.01
CA ASP A 4 20.35 -5.66 10.16
C ASP A 4 19.03 -4.91 10.24
N LYS A 5 18.97 -3.69 9.67
CA LYS A 5 17.81 -2.82 9.73
C LYS A 5 17.13 -2.76 8.38
N VAL A 6 15.86 -3.11 8.36
CA VAL A 6 15.02 -3.06 7.16
C VAL A 6 13.91 -2.03 7.36
N SER A 7 13.81 -1.07 6.47
CA SER A 7 12.74 -0.07 6.50
C SER A 7 11.58 -0.52 5.62
N ILE A 8 10.37 -0.45 6.16
CA ILE A 8 9.15 -0.82 5.44
C ILE A 8 8.09 0.25 5.60
N ASN A 9 7.52 0.67 4.47
CA ASN A 9 6.32 1.51 4.45
C ASN A 9 5.10 0.60 4.36
N ILE A 10 4.10 0.84 5.21
CA ILE A 10 2.86 0.05 5.20
C ILE A 10 1.69 0.97 4.85
N ILE A 11 1.06 0.68 3.73
CA ILE A 11 -0.09 1.41 3.22
C ILE A 11 -1.20 0.39 2.97
N SER A 12 -2.33 0.52 3.65
CA SER A 12 -3.40 -0.45 3.52
C SER A 12 -4.78 0.18 3.51
N SER A 13 -5.74 -0.57 2.99
CA SER A 13 -7.16 -0.18 2.98
C SER A 13 -7.90 -0.58 4.26
N PHE A 14 -7.24 -1.27 5.18
CA PHE A 14 -7.84 -1.76 6.42
C PHE A 14 -6.87 -1.58 7.59
N ASN A 15 -7.36 -1.77 8.81
CA ASN A 15 -6.53 -1.63 10.00
C ASN A 15 -5.48 -2.74 10.05
N HIS A 16 -4.21 -2.34 9.99
CA HIS A 16 -3.06 -3.24 9.95
C HIS A 16 -2.25 -3.26 11.25
N ALA A 17 -2.81 -2.79 12.36
CA ALA A 17 -2.09 -2.70 13.64
C ALA A 17 -1.57 -4.07 14.12
N ASN A 18 -2.34 -5.14 13.93
CA ASN A 18 -1.91 -6.48 14.32
C ASN A 18 -0.71 -6.95 13.50
N PHE A 19 -0.67 -6.63 12.21
CA PHE A 19 0.46 -6.96 11.36
C PHE A 19 1.73 -6.24 11.79
N ILE A 20 1.62 -4.96 12.17
CA ILE A 20 2.74 -4.19 12.70
C ILE A 20 3.28 -4.83 13.97
N GLY A 21 2.40 -5.27 14.86
CA GLY A 21 2.79 -5.97 16.08
C GLY A 21 3.56 -7.26 15.78
N LEU A 22 3.10 -8.03 14.80
CA LEU A 22 3.79 -9.27 14.39
C LEU A 22 5.17 -8.98 13.80
N LEU A 23 5.31 -7.95 12.99
CA LEU A 23 6.63 -7.56 12.46
C LEU A 23 7.58 -7.12 13.58
N GLY A 24 7.08 -6.34 14.54
CA GLY A 24 7.88 -5.87 15.65
C GLY A 24 8.40 -7.00 16.54
N ASN A 25 7.71 -8.13 16.58
CA ASN A 25 8.10 -9.32 17.34
C ASN A 25 9.01 -10.27 16.55
N ASN A 26 9.25 -9.99 15.26
CA ASN A 26 10.15 -10.79 14.43
C ASN A 26 11.59 -10.42 14.76
N ASN A 27 12.43 -11.43 15.12
CA ASN A 27 13.79 -11.22 15.55
C ASN A 27 14.83 -11.38 14.42
N ASP A 28 14.40 -11.77 13.22
CA ASP A 28 15.31 -11.99 12.09
C ASP A 28 15.90 -10.68 11.58
N PHE A 29 15.13 -9.61 11.65
CA PHE A 29 15.53 -8.28 11.23
C PHE A 29 15.09 -7.23 12.24
N LYS A 30 15.84 -6.13 12.26
CA LYS A 30 15.42 -4.95 12.99
C LYS A 30 14.54 -4.10 12.04
N TRP A 31 13.24 -4.14 12.25
CA TRP A 31 12.29 -3.46 11.40
C TRP A 31 12.15 -1.99 11.78
N GLN A 32 12.29 -1.12 10.79
CA GLN A 32 11.89 0.28 10.89
C GLN A 32 10.58 0.43 10.13
N ILE A 33 9.48 0.54 10.85
CA ILE A 33 8.14 0.55 10.28
C ILE A 33 7.66 1.98 10.13
N ASN A 34 7.35 2.38 8.89
CA ASN A 34 6.72 3.67 8.59
C ASN A 34 5.26 3.39 8.28
N ASP A 35 4.42 3.71 9.22
CA ASP A 35 3.00 3.46 9.16
C ASP A 35 2.24 4.68 8.64
N SER A 36 1.11 4.43 7.99
CA SER A 36 0.19 5.47 7.56
C SER A 36 -1.21 5.14 8.04
N ASN A 37 -2.09 6.14 8.04
CA ASN A 37 -3.50 5.90 8.33
C ASN A 37 -4.08 4.93 7.31
N TYR A 38 -4.84 3.94 7.78
CA TYR A 38 -5.46 3.00 6.87
C TYR A 38 -6.62 3.63 6.11
N ASN A 39 -7.04 2.97 5.03
CA ASN A 39 -8.16 3.39 4.17
C ASN A 39 -7.93 4.73 3.45
N GLN A 40 -6.68 5.08 3.17
CA GLN A 40 -6.30 6.31 2.46
C GLN A 40 -5.27 6.05 1.36
N ILE A 41 -5.38 4.89 0.68
CA ILE A 41 -4.36 4.45 -0.26
C ILE A 41 -4.10 5.48 -1.35
N PHE A 42 -5.13 5.95 -2.06
CA PHE A 42 -4.96 6.90 -3.15
C PHE A 42 -4.44 8.25 -2.68
N GLN A 43 -4.89 8.71 -1.53
CA GLN A 43 -4.42 9.97 -0.95
C GLN A 43 -2.93 9.88 -0.62
N ILE A 44 -2.50 8.77 -0.03
CA ILE A 44 -1.11 8.56 0.34
C ILE A 44 -0.23 8.39 -0.90
N LEU A 45 -0.67 7.61 -1.88
CA LEU A 45 0.10 7.39 -3.11
C LEU A 45 0.21 8.66 -3.96
N SER A 46 -0.78 9.56 -3.89
CA SER A 46 -0.83 10.78 -4.69
C SER A 46 -0.06 11.95 -4.06
N ASP A 47 0.03 12.00 -2.74
CA ASP A 47 0.64 13.12 -2.03
C ASP A 47 2.11 12.85 -1.73
N ARG A 48 2.99 13.39 -2.59
CA ARG A 48 4.43 13.23 -2.47
C ARG A 48 5.06 14.03 -1.33
N LYS A 49 4.31 14.93 -0.72
CA LYS A 49 4.79 15.77 0.39
C LYS A 49 4.70 15.05 1.73
N LEU A 50 4.02 13.90 1.80
CA LEU A 50 3.89 13.16 3.04
C LEU A 50 5.24 12.64 3.52
N ASN A 51 5.39 12.57 4.85
CA ASN A 51 6.65 12.15 5.48
C ASN A 51 7.10 10.75 5.04
N ILE A 52 6.16 9.86 4.76
CA ILE A 52 6.43 8.49 4.34
C ILE A 52 7.27 8.43 3.06
N TRP A 53 7.19 9.48 2.20
CA TRP A 53 7.93 9.54 0.93
C TRP A 53 9.23 10.34 1.01
N LYS A 54 9.53 10.98 2.13
CA LYS A 54 10.72 11.83 2.26
C LYS A 54 12.03 11.05 2.30
N LYS A 55 11.99 9.82 2.77
CA LYS A 55 13.14 8.92 2.80
C LYS A 55 12.85 7.70 1.96
N LYS A 56 13.88 7.19 1.29
CA LYS A 56 13.76 5.90 0.61
C LYS A 56 13.59 4.80 1.64
N SER A 57 12.72 3.85 1.33
CA SER A 57 12.54 2.65 2.13
C SER A 57 12.96 1.42 1.35
N ASP A 58 13.29 0.35 2.06
CA ASP A 58 13.66 -0.92 1.40
C ASP A 58 12.44 -1.57 0.78
N ILE A 59 11.32 -1.55 1.48
CA ILE A 59 10.09 -2.21 1.08
C ILE A 59 8.91 -1.23 1.21
N SER A 60 8.03 -1.22 0.22
CA SER A 60 6.70 -0.62 0.35
C SER A 60 5.66 -1.72 0.20
N LEU A 61 4.91 -1.97 1.28
CA LEU A 61 3.80 -2.91 1.28
C LEU A 61 2.49 -2.14 1.08
N ILE A 62 1.83 -2.42 -0.03
CA ILE A 62 0.55 -1.80 -0.36
C ILE A 62 -0.50 -2.90 -0.35
N TRP A 63 -1.28 -2.94 0.70
CA TRP A 63 -2.22 -4.02 0.97
C TRP A 63 -3.66 -3.51 0.83
N SER A 64 -4.25 -3.81 -0.31
CA SER A 64 -5.56 -3.30 -0.66
C SER A 64 -6.56 -4.43 -0.93
N THR A 65 -7.83 -4.10 -0.80
CA THR A 65 -8.92 -4.95 -1.27
C THR A 65 -9.38 -4.45 -2.64
N PRO A 66 -9.95 -5.32 -3.49
CA PRO A 66 -10.42 -4.88 -4.81
C PRO A 66 -11.41 -3.73 -4.75
N GLU A 67 -12.34 -3.74 -3.80
CA GLU A 67 -13.35 -2.69 -3.65
C GLU A 67 -12.76 -1.35 -3.17
N SER A 68 -11.58 -1.35 -2.53
CA SER A 68 -10.91 -0.11 -2.16
C SER A 68 -10.18 0.53 -3.34
N ILE A 69 -9.80 -0.27 -4.33
CA ILE A 69 -9.20 0.22 -5.57
C ILE A 69 -10.26 0.67 -6.55
N SER A 70 -11.35 -0.09 -6.68
CA SER A 70 -12.47 0.23 -7.54
C SER A 70 -13.79 0.06 -6.78
N PRO A 71 -14.43 1.17 -6.39
CA PRO A 71 -15.76 1.09 -5.76
C PRO A 71 -16.79 0.38 -6.61
N GLU A 72 -16.67 0.46 -7.93
CA GLU A 72 -17.57 -0.25 -8.85
C GLU A 72 -17.47 -1.76 -8.68
N PHE A 73 -16.31 -2.28 -8.27
CA PHE A 73 -16.12 -3.71 -8.03
C PHE A 73 -17.04 -4.22 -6.90
N LYS A 74 -17.40 -3.37 -5.96
CA LYS A 74 -18.31 -3.73 -4.87
C LYS A 74 -19.67 -4.19 -5.39
N LYS A 75 -20.11 -3.67 -6.53
CA LYS A 75 -21.35 -4.11 -7.16
C LYS A 75 -21.27 -5.58 -7.56
N LEU A 76 -20.13 -6.04 -8.06
CA LEU A 76 -19.92 -7.46 -8.37
C LEU A 76 -20.00 -8.33 -7.12
N LEU A 77 -19.43 -7.88 -6.01
CA LEU A 77 -19.52 -8.60 -4.74
C LEU A 77 -20.96 -8.75 -4.24
N ASN A 78 -21.80 -7.78 -4.55
CA ASN A 78 -23.21 -7.75 -4.19
C ASN A 78 -24.12 -8.39 -5.27
N HIS A 79 -23.53 -9.08 -6.25
CA HIS A 79 -24.24 -9.69 -7.39
C HIS A 79 -25.01 -8.67 -8.24
N GLU A 80 -24.55 -7.43 -8.25
CA GLU A 80 -25.11 -6.36 -9.08
C GLU A 80 -24.34 -6.23 -10.39
N LYS A 81 -24.97 -5.65 -11.39
CA LYS A 81 -24.31 -5.37 -12.67
C LYS A 81 -23.32 -4.22 -12.49
N ALA A 82 -22.06 -4.45 -12.87
CA ALA A 82 -21.00 -3.45 -12.77
C ALA A 82 -20.49 -3.03 -14.15
N ASP A 83 -19.99 -1.79 -14.24
CA ASP A 83 -19.35 -1.29 -15.45
C ASP A 83 -17.89 -1.73 -15.50
N LYS A 84 -17.58 -2.67 -16.39
CA LYS A 84 -16.22 -3.20 -16.55
C LYS A 84 -15.22 -2.12 -16.97
N ASN A 85 -15.64 -1.14 -17.76
CA ASN A 85 -14.74 -0.07 -18.19
C ASN A 85 -14.33 0.82 -17.03
N THR A 86 -15.24 1.09 -16.10
CA THR A 86 -14.94 1.85 -14.89
C THR A 86 -13.93 1.10 -14.03
N ILE A 87 -14.15 -0.21 -13.83
CA ILE A 87 -13.22 -1.05 -13.07
C ILE A 87 -11.83 -1.01 -13.70
N LYS A 88 -11.74 -1.15 -15.02
CA LYS A 88 -10.46 -1.11 -15.72
C LYS A 88 -9.75 0.22 -15.54
N LYS A 89 -10.47 1.33 -15.65
CA LYS A 89 -9.91 2.67 -15.43
C LYS A 89 -9.37 2.83 -14.01
N ASP A 90 -10.09 2.32 -13.02
CA ASP A 90 -9.67 2.39 -11.62
C ASP A 90 -8.39 1.59 -11.41
N ILE A 91 -8.29 0.40 -11.99
CA ILE A 91 -7.10 -0.43 -11.91
C ILE A 91 -5.91 0.25 -12.60
N ASP A 92 -6.10 0.81 -13.79
CA ASP A 92 -5.05 1.52 -14.53
C ASP A 92 -4.54 2.73 -13.72
N PHE A 93 -5.44 3.47 -13.10
CA PHE A 93 -5.08 4.58 -12.23
C PHE A 93 -4.23 4.11 -11.04
N PHE A 94 -4.63 3.02 -10.41
CA PHE A 94 -3.89 2.44 -9.30
C PHE A 94 -2.47 2.04 -9.72
N PHE A 95 -2.32 1.36 -10.86
CA PHE A 95 -1.00 1.00 -11.37
C PHE A 95 -0.14 2.22 -11.67
N ASN A 96 -0.73 3.29 -12.18
CA ASN A 96 0.02 4.53 -12.40
C ASN A 96 0.52 5.13 -11.09
N CYS A 97 -0.28 5.08 -10.03
CA CYS A 97 0.16 5.49 -8.70
C CYS A 97 1.32 4.62 -8.19
N LEU A 98 1.26 3.31 -8.43
CA LEU A 98 2.33 2.39 -8.00
C LEU A 98 3.67 2.67 -8.70
N ARG A 99 3.65 3.13 -9.94
CA ARG A 99 4.88 3.49 -10.66
C ARG A 99 5.68 4.57 -9.94
N THR A 100 4.99 5.48 -9.27
CA THR A 100 5.68 6.53 -8.50
C THR A 100 6.31 5.98 -7.22
N VAL A 101 5.77 4.92 -6.66
CA VAL A 101 6.32 4.26 -5.47
C VAL A 101 7.67 3.60 -5.76
N LYS A 102 7.87 3.10 -6.98
CA LYS A 102 9.15 2.48 -7.39
C LYS A 102 10.34 3.42 -7.23
N LYS A 103 10.13 4.71 -7.29
CA LYS A 103 11.20 5.69 -7.11
C LYS A 103 11.64 5.82 -5.65
N ASN A 104 10.80 5.36 -4.73
CA ASN A 104 11.02 5.47 -3.30
C ASN A 104 11.52 4.16 -2.67
N SER A 105 11.14 3.02 -3.20
CA SER A 105 11.40 1.71 -2.57
C SER A 105 12.03 0.72 -3.53
N ASP A 106 12.94 -0.10 -3.01
CA ASP A 106 13.59 -1.14 -3.80
C ASP A 106 12.63 -2.29 -4.12
N ILE A 107 11.74 -2.61 -3.19
CA ILE A 107 10.76 -3.69 -3.33
C ILE A 107 9.36 -3.14 -3.08
N ILE A 108 8.42 -3.50 -3.96
CA ILE A 108 7.01 -3.20 -3.81
C ILE A 108 6.24 -4.51 -3.70
N LEU A 109 5.49 -4.65 -2.66
CA LEU A 109 4.65 -5.82 -2.41
C LEU A 109 3.17 -5.45 -2.42
#